data_cf5b94d71ad0dde9b9ead370e1a77f8f
#
_entry.id   cf5b94d71ad0dde9b9ead370e1a77f8f
#
_cell.length_a   1.000
_cell.length_b   1.000
_cell.length_c   1.000
_cell.angle_alpha   90.00
_cell.angle_beta   90.00
_cell.angle_gamma   90.00
#
_symmetry.space_group_name_H-M   'P 1'
#
loop_
_entity.id
_entity.type
_entity.pdbx_description
1 polymer ?
#
loop_
_entity_poly.entity_id
_entity_poly.type
_entity_poly.pdbx_seq_one_letter_code
_entity_poly.pdbx_strand_id
1 'polypeptide(L)'
;MPRILIVEDEKENREALKRALGDENPDWEILTAESEAVGSDCLRAQLTKREPVDVVLTDLVMETEASGMNVLQEARKADPLVMAILFTAKEKSLDRYAAFDYGAFDVVEKNIRGVSAVREINLKTRAALRYREWSQRINFLRRYFDPKVFATIERDPSLLALKQRTITICFWDIRGFSRLCEVLKAHPTLIADFLREYCEVAARTIFEHGGLLDKFVGDGVMALFGVLNHTDDEGVADALAAVQAAVDLRPRFDELVARWMKQWTLYTPHMIEVGLGCGIHTGEVLVGNVGTDFRDQFTALGPHVNFAARIEARAQAGQILVSQSTEARVGAEVSVTPAGEIDDIKNIPGSFRLFEVRR
;
A
#
# COMPACT_ATOMS: atom_id res chain seq x y z
N MET A 1 9.88 -11.68 19.92
CA MET A 1 9.33 -12.53 20.99
C MET A 1 7.83 -12.36 20.94
N PRO A 2 7.05 -13.44 20.74
CA PRO A 2 5.59 -13.37 20.70
C PRO A 2 5.02 -12.90 22.05
N ARG A 3 4.02 -12.01 21.99
CA ARG A 3 3.39 -11.43 23.17
C ARG A 3 1.93 -11.84 23.25
N ILE A 4 1.58 -12.56 24.31
CA ILE A 4 0.26 -13.14 24.55
C ILE A 4 -0.37 -12.40 25.74
N LEU A 5 -1.59 -11.90 25.58
CA LEU A 5 -2.37 -11.33 26.67
C LEU A 5 -3.48 -12.31 27.08
N ILE A 6 -3.51 -12.70 28.34
CA ILE A 6 -4.58 -13.48 28.94
C ILE A 6 -5.47 -12.54 29.76
N VAL A 7 -6.76 -12.51 29.45
CA VAL A 7 -7.76 -11.76 30.18
C VAL A 7 -8.76 -12.75 30.79
N GLU A 8 -8.75 -12.86 32.09
CA GLU A 8 -9.51 -13.85 32.87
C GLU A 8 -9.69 -13.31 34.30
N ASP A 9 -10.90 -13.24 34.81
CA ASP A 9 -11.22 -12.70 36.12
C ASP A 9 -10.84 -13.69 37.25
N GLU A 10 -11.04 -14.98 37.04
CA GLU A 10 -10.65 -16.01 38.04
C GLU A 10 -9.13 -16.16 38.13
N LYS A 11 -8.55 -15.77 39.26
CA LYS A 11 -7.11 -15.81 39.47
C LYS A 11 -6.49 -17.19 39.25
N GLU A 12 -7.17 -18.25 39.70
CA GLU A 12 -6.66 -19.64 39.58
C GLU A 12 -6.55 -20.05 38.12
N ASN A 13 -7.57 -19.75 37.30
CA ASN A 13 -7.60 -20.04 35.87
C ASN A 13 -6.52 -19.23 35.14
N ARG A 14 -6.42 -17.94 35.46
CA ARG A 14 -5.43 -17.03 34.86
C ARG A 14 -3.99 -17.50 35.09
N GLU A 15 -3.66 -17.85 36.34
CA GLU A 15 -2.31 -18.33 36.68
C GLU A 15 -2.04 -19.74 36.12
N ALA A 16 -3.04 -20.61 36.05
CA ALA A 16 -2.91 -21.93 35.44
C ALA A 16 -2.62 -21.82 33.93
N LEU A 17 -3.36 -20.97 33.20
CA LEU A 17 -3.11 -20.71 31.79
C LEU A 17 -1.75 -20.10 31.53
N LYS A 18 -1.37 -19.08 32.32
CA LYS A 18 -0.06 -18.45 32.24
C LYS A 18 1.08 -19.45 32.39
N ARG A 19 1.00 -20.29 33.44
CA ARG A 19 2.03 -21.32 33.70
C ARG A 19 2.08 -22.34 32.56
N ALA A 20 0.93 -22.87 32.16
CA ALA A 20 0.85 -23.91 31.15
C ALA A 20 1.36 -23.46 29.77
N LEU A 21 1.07 -22.22 29.38
CA LEU A 21 1.58 -21.66 28.13
C LEU A 21 3.06 -21.32 28.24
N GLY A 22 3.52 -20.79 29.38
CA GLY A 22 4.91 -20.43 29.60
C GLY A 22 5.85 -21.63 29.67
N ASP A 23 5.43 -22.71 30.35
CA ASP A 23 6.25 -23.94 30.46
C ASP A 23 6.52 -24.58 29.10
N GLU A 24 5.51 -24.55 28.19
CA GLU A 24 5.66 -25.11 26.83
C GLU A 24 6.28 -24.14 25.81
N ASN A 25 6.32 -22.82 26.11
CA ASN A 25 6.81 -21.79 25.20
C ASN A 25 7.64 -20.73 25.96
N PRO A 26 8.85 -21.05 26.37
CA PRO A 26 9.68 -20.16 27.20
C PRO A 26 10.11 -18.86 26.48
N ASP A 27 9.97 -18.81 25.18
CA ASP A 27 10.21 -17.64 24.33
C ASP A 27 8.99 -16.70 24.18
N TRP A 28 7.86 -17.00 24.83
CA TRP A 28 6.70 -16.14 24.81
C TRP A 28 6.69 -15.18 26.01
N GLU A 29 6.34 -13.93 25.75
CA GLU A 29 5.99 -12.97 26.81
C GLU A 29 4.49 -13.09 27.11
N ILE A 30 4.14 -13.55 28.32
CA ILE A 30 2.75 -13.75 28.72
C ILE A 30 2.35 -12.65 29.70
N LEU A 31 1.49 -11.76 29.23
CA LEU A 31 0.84 -10.71 29.99
C LEU A 31 -0.50 -11.23 30.52
N THR A 32 -0.93 -10.72 31.65
CA THR A 32 -2.21 -11.10 32.26
C THR A 32 -3.01 -9.89 32.70
N ALA A 33 -4.34 -9.97 32.57
CA ALA A 33 -5.28 -8.97 33.03
C ALA A 33 -6.45 -9.68 33.76
N GLU A 34 -6.95 -9.06 34.82
CA GLU A 34 -7.99 -9.64 35.66
C GLU A 34 -9.39 -9.11 35.36
N SER A 35 -9.50 -8.25 34.35
CA SER A 35 -10.78 -7.65 33.94
C SER A 35 -10.71 -7.10 32.52
N GLU A 36 -11.87 -6.82 31.94
CA GLU A 36 -12.00 -6.13 30.65
C GLU A 36 -11.22 -4.80 30.65
N ALA A 37 -11.39 -3.99 31.71
CA ALA A 37 -10.74 -2.68 31.81
C ALA A 37 -9.21 -2.80 31.84
N VAL A 38 -8.66 -3.69 32.66
CA VAL A 38 -7.20 -3.93 32.75
C VAL A 38 -6.65 -4.51 31.46
N GLY A 39 -7.39 -5.38 30.79
CA GLY A 39 -7.02 -5.93 29.48
C GLY A 39 -6.92 -4.85 28.41
N SER A 40 -7.91 -3.98 28.34
CA SER A 40 -7.94 -2.84 27.40
C SER A 40 -6.83 -1.82 27.66
N ASP A 41 -6.53 -1.55 28.92
CA ASP A 41 -5.41 -0.66 29.31
C ASP A 41 -4.06 -1.28 28.94
N CYS A 42 -3.91 -2.58 29.14
CA CYS A 42 -2.71 -3.32 28.73
C CYS A 42 -2.48 -3.23 27.21
N LEU A 43 -3.52 -3.44 26.39
CA LEU A 43 -3.45 -3.31 24.94
C LEU A 43 -2.99 -1.92 24.49
N ARG A 44 -3.57 -0.88 25.07
CA ARG A 44 -3.19 0.52 24.79
C ARG A 44 -1.75 0.82 25.21
N ALA A 45 -1.34 0.36 26.38
CA ALA A 45 0.01 0.57 26.89
C ALA A 45 1.07 -0.12 26.00
N GLN A 46 0.80 -1.35 25.55
CA GLN A 46 1.73 -2.07 24.68
C GLN A 46 1.83 -1.42 23.28
N LEU A 47 0.71 -0.93 22.74
CA LEU A 47 0.72 -0.20 21.47
C LEU A 47 1.58 1.09 21.58
N THR A 48 1.45 1.84 22.68
CA THR A 48 2.24 3.06 22.93
C THR A 48 3.75 2.78 22.99
N LYS A 49 4.14 1.62 23.52
CA LYS A 49 5.53 1.16 23.57
C LYS A 49 6.04 0.66 22.21
N ARG A 50 5.20 0.58 21.19
CA ARG A 50 5.46 -0.07 19.88
C ARG A 50 5.76 -1.57 20.01
N GLU A 51 5.14 -2.19 20.98
CA GLU A 51 5.27 -3.60 21.31
C GLU A 51 3.89 -4.26 21.33
N PRO A 52 3.19 -4.37 20.19
CA PRO A 52 1.81 -4.82 20.15
C PRO A 52 1.65 -6.25 20.68
N VAL A 53 0.46 -6.53 21.21
CA VAL A 53 0.08 -7.90 21.59
C VAL A 53 -0.23 -8.70 20.32
N ASP A 54 0.33 -9.91 20.25
CA ASP A 54 0.14 -10.78 19.08
C ASP A 54 -1.12 -11.62 19.16
N VAL A 55 -1.39 -12.19 20.33
CA VAL A 55 -2.60 -12.99 20.57
C VAL A 55 -3.23 -12.57 21.88
N VAL A 56 -4.55 -12.41 21.85
CA VAL A 56 -5.38 -12.20 23.05
C VAL A 56 -6.15 -13.49 23.32
N LEU A 57 -6.00 -14.02 24.53
CA LEU A 57 -6.81 -15.09 25.06
C LEU A 57 -7.76 -14.47 26.09
N THR A 58 -9.05 -14.45 25.85
CA THR A 58 -10.00 -13.83 26.78
C THR A 58 -11.14 -14.76 27.16
N ASP A 59 -11.50 -14.75 28.44
CA ASP A 59 -12.78 -15.33 28.81
C ASP A 59 -13.91 -14.52 28.16
N LEU A 60 -14.95 -15.21 27.79
CA LEU A 60 -16.14 -14.57 27.23
C LEU A 60 -16.88 -13.77 28.30
N VAL A 61 -17.10 -14.40 29.45
CA VAL A 61 -17.93 -13.90 30.54
C VAL A 61 -17.05 -13.64 31.74
N MET A 62 -16.90 -12.37 32.10
CA MET A 62 -16.19 -11.90 33.29
C MET A 62 -17.16 -11.03 34.10
N GLU A 63 -16.92 -9.73 34.22
CA GLU A 63 -17.80 -8.80 34.95
C GLU A 63 -19.19 -8.68 34.30
N THR A 64 -19.24 -8.88 32.98
CA THR A 64 -20.49 -8.91 32.19
C THR A 64 -20.46 -10.04 31.17
N GLU A 65 -21.65 -10.37 30.63
CA GLU A 65 -21.77 -11.40 29.58
C GLU A 65 -21.08 -11.00 28.26
N ALA A 66 -20.72 -9.74 28.09
CA ALA A 66 -20.09 -9.19 26.88
C ALA A 66 -18.61 -8.82 27.08
N SER A 67 -18.04 -8.98 28.26
CA SER A 67 -16.68 -8.49 28.58
C SER A 67 -15.62 -9.04 27.62
N GLY A 68 -15.64 -10.32 27.29
CA GLY A 68 -14.70 -10.91 26.34
C GLY A 68 -14.85 -10.36 24.93
N MET A 69 -16.06 -10.07 24.50
CA MET A 69 -16.34 -9.47 23.20
C MET A 69 -15.82 -8.02 23.12
N ASN A 70 -15.96 -7.27 24.22
CA ASN A 70 -15.43 -5.91 24.31
C ASN A 70 -13.90 -5.89 24.24
N VAL A 71 -13.24 -6.80 24.96
CA VAL A 71 -11.78 -6.98 24.89
C VAL A 71 -11.34 -7.27 23.45
N LEU A 72 -12.06 -8.13 22.74
CA LEU A 72 -11.77 -8.46 21.36
C LEU A 72 -11.90 -7.25 20.44
N GLN A 73 -12.96 -6.43 20.59
CA GLN A 73 -13.12 -5.20 19.82
C GLN A 73 -12.01 -4.19 20.10
N GLU A 74 -11.64 -3.99 21.36
CA GLU A 74 -10.55 -3.08 21.74
C GLU A 74 -9.20 -3.57 21.20
N ALA A 75 -8.93 -4.88 21.24
CA ALA A 75 -7.74 -5.48 20.67
C ALA A 75 -7.64 -5.19 19.16
N ARG A 76 -8.72 -5.37 18.41
CA ARG A 76 -8.75 -5.10 16.95
C ARG A 76 -8.66 -3.63 16.59
N LYS A 77 -9.21 -2.74 17.43
CA LYS A 77 -9.02 -1.29 17.26
C LYS A 77 -7.55 -0.90 17.47
N ALA A 78 -6.88 -1.52 18.45
CA ALA A 78 -5.48 -1.29 18.72
C ALA A 78 -4.58 -1.83 17.60
N ASP A 79 -4.83 -3.06 17.16
CA ASP A 79 -4.11 -3.69 16.05
C ASP A 79 -5.05 -4.58 15.23
N PRO A 80 -5.38 -4.20 13.97
CA PRO A 80 -6.25 -5.01 13.10
C PRO A 80 -5.76 -6.43 12.83
N LEU A 81 -4.46 -6.71 13.05
CA LEU A 81 -3.86 -8.03 12.86
C LEU A 81 -3.76 -8.86 14.14
N VAL A 82 -4.23 -8.35 15.28
CA VAL A 82 -4.26 -9.14 16.51
C VAL A 82 -5.14 -10.38 16.34
N MET A 83 -4.67 -11.50 16.85
CA MET A 83 -5.44 -12.74 16.86
C MET A 83 -6.11 -12.89 18.23
N ALA A 84 -7.43 -13.02 18.26
CA ALA A 84 -8.17 -13.16 19.49
C ALA A 84 -8.85 -14.54 19.60
N ILE A 85 -8.61 -15.25 20.67
CA ILE A 85 -9.21 -16.55 20.98
C ILE A 85 -10.08 -16.36 22.22
N LEU A 86 -11.36 -16.67 22.08
CA LEU A 86 -12.30 -16.71 23.20
C LEU A 86 -12.31 -18.07 23.85
N PHE A 87 -12.32 -18.13 25.17
CA PHE A 87 -12.56 -19.37 25.87
C PHE A 87 -13.77 -19.22 26.80
N THR A 88 -14.66 -20.22 26.78
CA THR A 88 -15.95 -20.14 27.46
C THR A 88 -16.35 -21.45 28.08
N ALA A 89 -17.11 -21.41 29.19
CA ALA A 89 -17.72 -22.59 29.77
C ALA A 89 -18.86 -23.13 28.88
N LYS A 90 -18.97 -24.43 28.75
CA LYS A 90 -19.91 -25.14 27.86
C LYS A 90 -21.41 -24.85 28.10
N GLU A 91 -21.77 -24.36 29.28
CA GLU A 91 -23.16 -24.20 29.72
C GLU A 91 -23.82 -22.87 29.30
N LYS A 92 -23.08 -21.93 28.76
CA LYS A 92 -23.64 -20.64 28.33
C LYS A 92 -23.66 -20.59 26.81
N SER A 93 -24.86 -20.52 26.26
CA SER A 93 -25.18 -20.46 24.84
C SER A 93 -24.64 -19.19 24.19
N LEU A 94 -23.32 -19.11 24.01
CA LEU A 94 -22.79 -18.15 23.05
C LEU A 94 -23.10 -18.70 21.65
N ASP A 95 -23.72 -17.89 20.85
CA ASP A 95 -23.73 -18.12 19.44
C ASP A 95 -22.26 -18.00 18.96
N ARG A 96 -21.61 -19.13 18.73
CA ARG A 96 -20.24 -19.18 18.23
C ARG A 96 -20.10 -18.33 16.97
N TYR A 97 -21.14 -18.23 16.16
CA TYR A 97 -21.18 -17.42 14.96
C TYR A 97 -21.03 -15.94 15.29
N ALA A 98 -21.69 -15.45 16.35
CA ALA A 98 -21.52 -14.08 16.81
C ALA A 98 -20.05 -13.75 17.16
N ALA A 99 -19.34 -14.67 17.83
CA ALA A 99 -17.91 -14.46 18.14
C ALA A 99 -17.06 -14.26 16.89
N PHE A 100 -17.29 -15.04 15.84
CA PHE A 100 -16.60 -14.89 14.56
C PHE A 100 -17.00 -13.60 13.83
N ASP A 101 -18.27 -13.20 13.87
CA ASP A 101 -18.73 -11.92 13.32
C ASP A 101 -18.07 -10.72 14.01
N TYR A 102 -17.79 -10.83 15.31
CA TYR A 102 -16.98 -9.85 16.05
C TYR A 102 -15.47 -10.00 15.81
N GLY A 103 -15.05 -11.00 15.04
CA GLY A 103 -13.70 -11.20 14.56
C GLY A 103 -12.80 -12.03 15.48
N ALA A 104 -13.37 -12.93 16.29
CA ALA A 104 -12.57 -13.95 16.95
C ALA A 104 -11.84 -14.80 15.90
N PHE A 105 -10.58 -15.15 16.18
CA PHE A 105 -9.83 -16.12 15.40
C PHE A 105 -10.33 -17.54 15.68
N ASP A 106 -10.61 -17.84 16.95
CA ASP A 106 -11.15 -19.13 17.36
C ASP A 106 -11.90 -19.02 18.70
N VAL A 107 -12.68 -20.07 19.00
CA VAL A 107 -13.40 -20.23 20.27
C VAL A 107 -13.07 -21.60 20.86
N VAL A 108 -12.66 -21.62 22.14
CA VAL A 108 -12.31 -22.84 22.91
C VAL A 108 -13.26 -23.02 24.06
N GLU A 109 -13.74 -24.26 24.29
CA GLU A 109 -14.54 -24.56 25.45
C GLU A 109 -13.68 -24.79 26.72
N LYS A 110 -14.02 -24.10 27.82
CA LYS A 110 -13.37 -24.24 29.15
C LYS A 110 -13.66 -25.64 29.81
N ASN A 111 -13.54 -26.73 29.08
CA ASN A 111 -13.66 -28.02 29.71
C ASN A 111 -12.30 -28.45 30.31
N ILE A 112 -11.82 -27.66 31.28
CA ILE A 112 -10.43 -27.70 31.80
C ILE A 112 -10.23 -28.84 32.80
N ARG A 113 -11.08 -29.81 32.88
CA ARG A 113 -10.83 -31.03 33.68
C ARG A 113 -9.94 -32.01 32.89
N GLY A 114 -8.70 -31.56 32.57
CA GLY A 114 -7.69 -32.45 31.99
C GLY A 114 -6.65 -31.72 31.08
N VAL A 115 -5.55 -32.41 30.87
CA VAL A 115 -4.42 -32.04 30.00
C VAL A 115 -4.84 -31.65 28.56
N SER A 116 -6.04 -32.05 28.14
CA SER A 116 -6.57 -31.84 26.79
C SER A 116 -6.85 -30.37 26.45
N ALA A 117 -7.47 -29.62 27.39
CA ALA A 117 -7.88 -28.22 27.08
C ALA A 117 -6.70 -27.24 27.00
N VAL A 118 -5.72 -27.37 27.90
CA VAL A 118 -4.47 -26.58 27.87
C VAL A 118 -3.73 -26.84 26.57
N ARG A 119 -3.65 -28.11 26.16
CA ARG A 119 -3.01 -28.49 24.90
C ARG A 119 -3.74 -27.90 23.70
N GLU A 120 -5.06 -27.87 23.71
CA GLU A 120 -5.87 -27.27 22.66
C GLU A 120 -5.61 -25.76 22.57
N ILE A 121 -5.68 -25.03 23.70
CA ILE A 121 -5.37 -23.60 23.77
C ILE A 121 -3.98 -23.31 23.22
N ASN A 122 -2.97 -24.09 23.62
CA ASN A 122 -1.60 -23.94 23.16
C ASN A 122 -1.48 -24.14 21.63
N LEU A 123 -2.10 -25.21 21.11
CA LEU A 123 -2.11 -25.47 19.66
C LEU A 123 -2.79 -24.34 18.87
N LYS A 124 -3.94 -23.85 19.34
CA LYS A 124 -4.66 -22.73 18.70
C LYS A 124 -3.91 -21.42 18.80
N THR A 125 -3.25 -21.14 19.93
CA THR A 125 -2.38 -19.97 20.09
C THR A 125 -1.21 -20.01 19.11
N ARG A 126 -0.55 -21.16 18.97
CA ARG A 126 0.52 -21.32 17.97
C ARG A 126 0.02 -21.17 16.54
N ALA A 127 -1.19 -21.66 16.23
CA ALA A 127 -1.81 -21.48 14.92
C ALA A 127 -2.13 -19.99 14.67
N ALA A 128 -2.67 -19.29 15.65
CA ALA A 128 -2.94 -17.86 15.61
C ALA A 128 -1.67 -17.04 15.36
N LEU A 129 -0.57 -17.35 16.08
CA LEU A 129 0.72 -16.69 15.88
C LEU A 129 1.26 -16.89 14.45
N ARG A 130 1.20 -18.10 13.92
CA ARG A 130 1.62 -18.38 12.53
C ARG A 130 0.78 -17.61 11.51
N TYR A 131 -0.54 -17.57 11.71
CA TYR A 131 -1.44 -16.83 10.84
C TYR A 131 -1.16 -15.33 10.89
N ARG A 132 -0.93 -14.77 12.10
CA ARG A 132 -0.54 -13.38 12.28
C ARG A 132 0.77 -13.06 11.56
N GLU A 133 1.80 -13.88 11.75
CA GLU A 133 3.10 -13.72 11.08
C GLU A 133 2.94 -13.72 9.56
N TRP A 134 2.16 -14.66 9.04
CA TRP A 134 1.85 -14.73 7.61
C TRP A 134 1.10 -13.49 7.12
N SER A 135 0.10 -13.04 7.86
CA SER A 135 -0.68 -11.83 7.54
C SER A 135 0.21 -10.56 7.55
N GLN A 136 1.12 -10.45 8.52
CA GLN A 136 2.10 -9.36 8.57
C GLN A 136 3.03 -9.38 7.35
N ARG A 137 3.50 -10.57 6.94
CA ARG A 137 4.32 -10.72 5.73
C ARG A 137 3.56 -10.31 4.47
N ILE A 138 2.31 -10.74 4.32
CA ILE A 138 1.46 -10.32 3.19
C ILE A 138 1.26 -8.81 3.18
N ASN A 139 0.93 -8.18 4.33
CA ASN A 139 0.79 -6.74 4.42
C ASN A 139 2.09 -5.98 4.11
N PHE A 140 3.24 -6.55 4.46
CA PHE A 140 4.52 -6.00 4.06
C PHE A 140 4.73 -6.09 2.54
N LEU A 141 4.41 -7.23 1.93
CA LEU A 141 4.54 -7.45 0.48
C LEU A 141 3.59 -6.56 -0.34
N ARG A 142 2.43 -6.18 0.21
CA ARG A 142 1.51 -5.22 -0.45
C ARG A 142 2.19 -3.93 -0.87
N ARG A 143 3.22 -3.48 -0.16
CA ARG A 143 3.96 -2.24 -0.48
C ARG A 143 4.77 -2.31 -1.78
N TYR A 144 5.01 -3.52 -2.30
CA TYR A 144 5.76 -3.73 -3.53
C TYR A 144 4.87 -3.79 -4.77
N PHE A 145 3.56 -3.69 -4.58
CA PHE A 145 2.58 -3.74 -5.66
C PHE A 145 1.68 -2.51 -5.62
N ASP A 146 1.20 -2.10 -6.80
CA ASP A 146 0.09 -1.17 -6.87
C ASP A 146 -1.12 -1.76 -6.12
N PRO A 147 -1.85 -0.97 -5.31
CA PRO A 147 -2.99 -1.47 -4.53
C PRO A 147 -4.08 -2.15 -5.36
N LYS A 148 -4.32 -1.66 -6.60
CA LYS A 148 -5.32 -2.24 -7.51
C LYS A 148 -4.86 -3.58 -8.08
N VAL A 149 -3.57 -3.69 -8.43
CA VAL A 149 -2.97 -4.96 -8.88
C VAL A 149 -3.03 -5.98 -7.75
N PHE A 150 -2.68 -5.58 -6.53
CA PHE A 150 -2.76 -6.48 -5.38
C PHE A 150 -4.18 -6.97 -5.10
N ALA A 151 -5.17 -6.06 -5.08
CA ALA A 151 -6.58 -6.42 -4.92
C ALA A 151 -7.09 -7.34 -6.05
N THR A 152 -6.57 -7.17 -7.27
CA THR A 152 -6.91 -8.04 -8.39
C THR A 152 -6.32 -9.44 -8.23
N ILE A 153 -5.08 -9.54 -7.71
CA ILE A 153 -4.45 -10.83 -7.36
C ILE A 153 -5.28 -11.58 -6.30
N GLU A 154 -5.74 -10.87 -5.28
CA GLU A 154 -6.56 -11.47 -4.20
C GLU A 154 -7.91 -11.97 -4.71
N ARG A 155 -8.52 -11.29 -5.69
CA ARG A 155 -9.85 -11.63 -6.21
C ARG A 155 -9.81 -12.68 -7.31
N ASP A 156 -9.00 -12.46 -8.33
CA ASP A 156 -8.86 -13.34 -9.49
C ASP A 156 -7.56 -13.01 -10.26
N PRO A 157 -6.48 -13.76 -10.04
CA PRO A 157 -5.22 -13.54 -10.73
C PRO A 157 -5.30 -13.64 -12.26
N SER A 158 -6.30 -14.34 -12.81
CA SER A 158 -6.47 -14.48 -14.25
C SER A 158 -6.78 -13.16 -14.97
N LEU A 159 -7.30 -12.16 -14.23
CA LEU A 159 -7.55 -10.82 -14.74
C LEU A 159 -6.27 -10.08 -15.10
N LEU A 160 -5.12 -10.50 -14.57
CA LEU A 160 -3.80 -9.95 -14.86
C LEU A 160 -3.13 -10.61 -16.08
N ALA A 161 -3.81 -11.52 -16.76
CA ALA A 161 -3.29 -12.13 -17.98
C ALA A 161 -2.98 -11.07 -19.05
N LEU A 162 -1.92 -11.30 -19.80
CA LEU A 162 -1.45 -10.40 -20.86
C LEU A 162 -2.54 -10.19 -21.92
N LYS A 163 -2.93 -8.95 -22.16
CA LYS A 163 -3.98 -8.56 -23.12
C LYS A 163 -3.55 -7.32 -23.90
N GLN A 164 -4.01 -7.23 -25.14
CA GLN A 164 -3.89 -6.03 -25.96
C GLN A 164 -4.97 -5.03 -25.59
N ARG A 165 -4.58 -3.79 -25.29
CA ARG A 165 -5.49 -2.71 -24.87
C ARG A 165 -4.97 -1.35 -25.30
N THR A 166 -5.89 -0.45 -25.61
CA THR A 166 -5.60 0.99 -25.70
C THR A 166 -5.64 1.56 -24.29
N ILE A 167 -4.51 2.10 -23.84
CA ILE A 167 -4.35 2.74 -22.52
C ILE A 167 -3.65 4.08 -22.66
N THR A 168 -3.69 4.89 -21.61
CA THR A 168 -2.90 6.11 -21.52
C THR A 168 -1.71 5.88 -20.57
N ILE A 169 -0.52 6.23 -21.06
CA ILE A 169 0.77 6.02 -20.41
C ILE A 169 1.33 7.38 -20.06
N CYS A 170 1.72 7.56 -18.80
CA CYS A 170 2.36 8.76 -18.29
C CYS A 170 3.74 8.45 -17.79
N PHE A 171 4.69 9.31 -18.14
CA PHE A 171 6.00 9.38 -17.53
C PHE A 171 6.21 10.75 -16.92
N TRP A 172 6.79 10.77 -15.74
CA TRP A 172 7.31 11.98 -15.08
C TRP A 172 8.78 11.79 -14.74
N ASP A 173 9.55 12.87 -14.79
CA ASP A 173 10.96 12.85 -14.40
C ASP A 173 11.35 14.20 -13.82
N ILE A 174 12.28 14.18 -12.86
CA ILE A 174 12.73 15.40 -12.17
C ILE A 174 13.88 16.04 -12.95
N ARG A 175 13.59 17.10 -13.66
CA ARG A 175 14.61 17.90 -14.35
C ARG A 175 15.56 18.52 -13.32
N GLY A 176 16.86 18.37 -13.56
CA GLY A 176 17.89 18.86 -12.65
C GLY A 176 18.27 17.91 -11.51
N PHE A 177 17.67 16.70 -11.42
CA PHE A 177 17.94 15.75 -10.33
C PHE A 177 19.41 15.30 -10.27
N SER A 178 20.05 15.02 -11.40
CA SER A 178 21.48 14.67 -11.43
C SER A 178 22.37 15.77 -10.83
N ARG A 179 22.02 17.05 -11.06
CA ARG A 179 22.72 18.19 -10.44
C ARG A 179 22.45 18.28 -8.95
N LEU A 180 21.20 18.03 -8.52
CA LEU A 180 20.84 17.95 -7.10
C LEU A 180 21.71 16.88 -6.40
N CYS A 181 21.83 15.68 -6.99
CA CYS A 181 22.65 14.60 -6.46
C CYS A 181 24.13 14.99 -6.35
N GLU A 182 24.68 15.66 -7.36
CA GLU A 182 26.08 16.11 -7.33
C GLU A 182 26.31 17.17 -6.26
N VAL A 183 25.43 18.14 -6.13
CA VAL A 183 25.55 19.22 -5.14
C VAL A 183 25.39 18.70 -3.71
N LEU A 184 24.51 17.75 -3.48
CA LEU A 184 24.23 17.16 -2.16
C LEU A 184 24.92 15.80 -1.93
N LYS A 185 25.94 15.45 -2.71
CA LYS A 185 26.62 14.13 -2.63
C LYS A 185 27.21 13.80 -1.25
N ALA A 186 27.51 14.81 -0.43
CA ALA A 186 27.95 14.63 0.95
C ALA A 186 26.80 14.31 1.92
N HIS A 187 25.56 14.44 1.49
CA HIS A 187 24.35 14.30 2.29
C HIS A 187 23.33 13.38 1.60
N PRO A 188 23.66 12.10 1.31
CA PRO A 188 22.81 11.21 0.51
C PRO A 188 21.45 10.94 1.14
N THR A 189 21.32 11.05 2.46
CA THR A 189 20.05 10.89 3.17
C THR A 189 19.03 11.97 2.78
N LEU A 190 19.47 13.21 2.57
CA LEU A 190 18.59 14.31 2.12
C LEU A 190 18.02 14.01 0.73
N ILE A 191 18.84 13.46 -0.18
CA ILE A 191 18.39 13.06 -1.51
C ILE A 191 17.37 11.94 -1.43
N ALA A 192 17.66 10.91 -0.61
CA ALA A 192 16.77 9.78 -0.42
C ALA A 192 15.42 10.17 0.23
N ASP A 193 15.45 11.07 1.21
CA ASP A 193 14.24 11.55 1.88
C ASP A 193 13.39 12.41 0.96
N PHE A 194 13.99 13.32 0.18
CA PHE A 194 13.29 14.08 -0.85
C PHE A 194 12.65 13.15 -1.88
N LEU A 195 13.40 12.19 -2.41
CA LEU A 195 12.88 11.25 -3.40
C LEU A 195 11.74 10.41 -2.84
N ARG A 196 11.82 10.00 -1.56
CA ARG A 196 10.74 9.27 -0.89
C ARG A 196 9.45 10.09 -0.81
N GLU A 197 9.55 11.36 -0.39
CA GLU A 197 8.39 12.25 -0.33
C GLU A 197 7.81 12.52 -1.73
N TYR A 198 8.65 12.72 -2.73
CA TYR A 198 8.20 12.86 -4.12
C TYR A 198 7.45 11.61 -4.60
N CYS A 199 8.04 10.43 -4.42
CA CYS A 199 7.40 9.17 -4.80
C CYS A 199 6.04 8.98 -4.11
N GLU A 200 5.92 9.37 -2.84
CA GLU A 200 4.65 9.30 -2.11
C GLU A 200 3.61 10.28 -2.68
N VAL A 201 4.00 11.52 -2.96
CA VAL A 201 3.11 12.51 -3.55
C VAL A 201 2.65 12.09 -4.95
N ALA A 202 3.58 11.60 -5.79
CA ALA A 202 3.27 11.11 -7.12
C ALA A 202 2.32 9.90 -7.09
N ALA A 203 2.64 8.88 -6.28
CA ALA A 203 1.79 7.69 -6.14
C ALA A 203 0.38 8.03 -5.68
N ARG A 204 0.25 8.89 -4.65
CA ARG A 204 -1.06 9.34 -4.14
C ARG A 204 -1.86 10.05 -5.23
N THR A 205 -1.25 10.98 -5.98
CA THR A 205 -1.92 11.70 -7.06
C THR A 205 -2.37 10.74 -8.16
N ILE A 206 -1.54 9.78 -8.57
CA ILE A 206 -1.89 8.76 -9.56
C ILE A 206 -3.11 7.95 -9.09
N PHE A 207 -3.14 7.52 -7.82
CA PHE A 207 -4.25 6.74 -7.26
C PHE A 207 -5.54 7.53 -7.13
N GLU A 208 -5.48 8.81 -6.74
CA GLU A 208 -6.62 9.73 -6.66
C GLU A 208 -7.32 9.86 -8.02
N HIS A 209 -6.56 9.88 -9.12
CA HIS A 209 -7.09 9.94 -10.50
C HIS A 209 -7.34 8.56 -11.11
N GLY A 210 -7.36 7.51 -10.33
CA GLY A 210 -7.70 6.18 -10.82
C GLY A 210 -6.60 5.48 -11.62
N GLY A 211 -5.40 6.06 -11.73
CA GLY A 211 -4.24 5.45 -12.37
C GLY A 211 -3.69 4.25 -11.61
N LEU A 212 -2.82 3.52 -12.27
CA LEU A 212 -2.00 2.43 -11.74
C LEU A 212 -0.55 2.86 -11.77
N LEU A 213 0.14 2.78 -10.64
CA LEU A 213 1.57 3.02 -10.56
C LEU A 213 2.32 1.78 -11.06
N ASP A 214 2.95 1.88 -12.23
CA ASP A 214 3.69 0.76 -12.81
C ASP A 214 5.05 0.57 -12.11
N LYS A 215 5.87 1.60 -12.10
CA LYS A 215 7.19 1.56 -11.48
C LYS A 215 7.80 2.94 -11.28
N PHE A 216 8.78 2.97 -10.38
CA PHE A 216 9.77 4.04 -10.30
C PHE A 216 11.01 3.66 -11.12
N VAL A 217 11.55 4.60 -11.88
CA VAL A 217 12.75 4.43 -12.72
C VAL A 217 13.74 5.54 -12.36
N GLY A 218 14.58 5.29 -11.35
CA GLY A 218 15.42 6.37 -10.76
C GLY A 218 14.55 7.41 -10.07
N ASP A 219 14.61 8.66 -10.56
CA ASP A 219 13.74 9.76 -10.18
C ASP A 219 12.49 9.88 -11.06
N GLY A 220 12.35 9.01 -12.04
CA GLY A 220 11.17 8.94 -12.91
C GLY A 220 10.07 8.08 -12.36
N VAL A 221 8.84 8.39 -12.76
CA VAL A 221 7.62 7.66 -12.41
C VAL A 221 6.88 7.24 -13.68
N MET A 222 6.49 5.99 -13.78
CA MET A 222 5.63 5.50 -14.85
C MET A 222 4.27 5.11 -14.29
N ALA A 223 3.21 5.61 -14.89
CA ALA A 223 1.82 5.26 -14.55
C ALA A 223 0.99 4.92 -15.79
N LEU A 224 -0.02 4.09 -15.57
CA LEU A 224 -0.93 3.58 -16.58
C LEU A 224 -2.37 3.91 -16.21
N PHE A 225 -3.16 4.36 -17.18
CA PHE A 225 -4.58 4.66 -17.01
C PHE A 225 -5.39 3.83 -18.01
N GLY A 226 -6.54 3.28 -17.60
CA GLY A 226 -7.38 2.42 -18.43
C GLY A 226 -7.01 0.92 -18.39
N VAL A 227 -6.25 0.48 -17.39
CA VAL A 227 -5.73 -0.88 -17.36
C VAL A 227 -6.74 -1.88 -16.79
N LEU A 228 -7.32 -1.60 -15.64
CA LEU A 228 -8.19 -2.52 -14.89
C LEU A 228 -9.68 -2.18 -15.02
N ASN A 229 -10.02 -0.93 -15.30
CA ASN A 229 -11.38 -0.48 -15.52
C ASN A 229 -11.50 -0.05 -16.98
N HIS A 230 -12.14 -0.84 -17.81
CA HIS A 230 -12.37 -0.48 -19.20
C HIS A 230 -13.64 0.36 -19.29
N THR A 231 -13.54 1.59 -19.81
CA THR A 231 -14.67 2.38 -20.25
C THR A 231 -14.83 2.16 -21.77
N ASP A 232 -16.06 2.07 -22.26
CA ASP A 232 -16.36 1.89 -23.70
C ASP A 232 -16.20 3.19 -24.53
N ASP A 233 -15.48 4.19 -23.99
CA ASP A 233 -15.33 5.54 -24.56
C ASP A 233 -14.04 5.74 -25.38
N GLU A 234 -13.48 4.67 -25.92
CA GLU A 234 -12.23 4.69 -26.69
C GLU A 234 -11.01 5.26 -25.91
N GLY A 235 -11.08 5.24 -24.56
CA GLY A 235 -10.03 5.71 -23.66
C GLY A 235 -10.04 7.23 -23.41
N VAL A 236 -11.15 7.93 -23.66
CA VAL A 236 -11.28 9.37 -23.39
C VAL A 236 -11.20 9.65 -21.90
N ALA A 237 -11.99 8.95 -21.07
CA ALA A 237 -11.97 9.13 -19.63
C ALA A 237 -10.57 8.84 -19.01
N ASP A 238 -9.88 7.82 -19.53
CA ASP A 238 -8.54 7.45 -19.08
C ASP A 238 -7.49 8.50 -19.47
N ALA A 239 -7.60 9.06 -20.67
CA ALA A 239 -6.73 10.14 -21.14
C ALA A 239 -6.94 11.42 -20.32
N LEU A 240 -8.20 11.76 -20.02
CA LEU A 240 -8.53 12.90 -19.17
C LEU A 240 -8.00 12.72 -17.75
N ALA A 241 -8.20 11.55 -17.15
CA ALA A 241 -7.69 11.23 -15.82
C ALA A 241 -6.16 11.34 -15.76
N ALA A 242 -5.46 10.87 -16.79
CA ALA A 242 -4.02 10.98 -16.91
C ALA A 242 -3.54 12.42 -16.98
N VAL A 243 -4.18 13.25 -17.78
CA VAL A 243 -3.85 14.69 -17.90
C VAL A 243 -4.17 15.42 -16.59
N GLN A 244 -5.31 15.15 -15.95
CA GLN A 244 -5.66 15.73 -14.67
C GLN A 244 -4.65 15.37 -13.57
N ALA A 245 -4.23 14.10 -13.52
CA ALA A 245 -3.17 13.66 -12.60
C ALA A 245 -1.87 14.46 -12.81
N ALA A 246 -1.49 14.71 -14.06
CA ALA A 246 -0.29 15.49 -14.36
C ALA A 246 -0.44 16.97 -13.98
N VAL A 247 -1.61 17.56 -14.22
CA VAL A 247 -1.92 18.95 -13.84
C VAL A 247 -1.90 19.12 -12.33
N ASP A 248 -2.43 18.15 -11.56
CA ASP A 248 -2.49 18.21 -10.10
C ASP A 248 -1.14 17.87 -9.44
N LEU A 249 -0.36 17.00 -10.05
CA LEU A 249 0.96 16.64 -9.50
C LEU A 249 1.96 17.82 -9.58
N ARG A 250 1.90 18.64 -10.63
CA ARG A 250 2.82 19.75 -10.83
C ARG A 250 2.86 20.73 -9.66
N PRO A 251 1.75 21.36 -9.22
CA PRO A 251 1.79 22.28 -8.07
C PRO A 251 2.16 21.57 -6.76
N ARG A 252 1.76 20.32 -6.55
CA ARG A 252 2.15 19.53 -5.37
C ARG A 252 3.67 19.29 -5.35
N PHE A 253 4.29 19.06 -6.51
CA PHE A 253 5.73 18.96 -6.64
C PHE A 253 6.42 20.30 -6.37
N ASP A 254 5.89 21.40 -6.90
CA ASP A 254 6.45 22.75 -6.67
C ASP A 254 6.40 23.11 -5.17
N GLU A 255 5.33 22.79 -4.46
CA GLU A 255 5.22 22.96 -3.00
C GLU A 255 6.24 22.08 -2.25
N LEU A 256 6.43 20.83 -2.69
CA LEU A 256 7.43 19.93 -2.13
C LEU A 256 8.83 20.54 -2.29
N VAL A 257 9.19 20.97 -3.49
CA VAL A 257 10.48 21.59 -3.78
C VAL A 257 10.69 22.85 -2.95
N ALA A 258 9.69 23.72 -2.83
CA ALA A 258 9.77 24.94 -2.02
C ALA A 258 10.07 24.67 -0.53
N ARG A 259 9.56 23.56 0.02
CA ARG A 259 9.87 23.10 1.38
C ARG A 259 11.33 22.60 1.47
N TRP A 260 11.74 21.78 0.52
CA TRP A 260 13.06 21.17 0.50
C TRP A 260 14.18 22.17 0.19
N MET A 261 13.91 23.20 -0.62
CA MET A 261 14.85 24.29 -0.87
C MET A 261 15.34 24.96 0.44
N LYS A 262 14.44 25.15 1.40
CA LYS A 262 14.81 25.72 2.72
C LYS A 262 15.76 24.81 3.51
N GLN A 263 15.65 23.49 3.32
CA GLN A 263 16.56 22.54 3.95
C GLN A 263 17.89 22.47 3.19
N TRP A 264 17.87 22.39 1.86
CA TRP A 264 19.09 22.27 1.06
C TRP A 264 20.03 23.48 1.21
N THR A 265 19.48 24.69 1.37
CA THR A 265 20.30 25.90 1.59
C THR A 265 21.12 25.87 2.89
N LEU A 266 20.79 24.99 3.83
CA LEU A 266 21.60 24.78 5.05
C LEU A 266 22.88 23.98 4.78
N TYR A 267 22.93 23.24 3.68
CA TYR A 267 24.01 22.30 3.37
C TYR A 267 24.84 22.72 2.14
N THR A 268 24.33 23.64 1.33
CA THR A 268 25.04 24.11 0.14
C THR A 268 24.68 25.56 -0.17
N PRO A 269 25.69 26.40 -0.58
CA PRO A 269 25.41 27.73 -1.08
C PRO A 269 24.98 27.73 -2.56
N HIS A 270 25.03 26.58 -3.25
CA HIS A 270 24.64 26.48 -4.66
C HIS A 270 23.14 26.55 -4.83
N MET A 271 22.69 27.32 -5.81
CA MET A 271 21.29 27.31 -6.21
C MET A 271 20.97 25.95 -6.89
N ILE A 272 19.93 25.31 -6.40
CA ILE A 272 19.42 24.05 -6.93
C ILE A 272 18.12 24.38 -7.66
N GLU A 273 18.05 24.06 -8.93
CA GLU A 273 16.85 24.20 -9.74
C GLU A 273 16.38 22.81 -10.16
N VAL A 274 15.23 22.42 -9.69
CA VAL A 274 14.55 21.18 -10.07
C VAL A 274 13.11 21.47 -10.46
N GLY A 275 12.59 20.73 -11.40
CA GLY A 275 11.21 20.85 -11.85
C GLY A 275 10.73 19.56 -12.46
N LEU A 276 9.43 19.34 -12.51
CA LEU A 276 8.84 18.11 -13.00
C LEU A 276 8.51 18.22 -14.50
N GLY A 277 9.10 17.36 -15.33
CA GLY A 277 8.71 17.16 -16.73
C GLY A 277 7.70 16.00 -16.84
N CYS A 278 6.72 16.10 -17.73
CA CYS A 278 5.73 15.06 -17.95
C CYS A 278 5.49 14.80 -19.44
N GLY A 279 5.41 13.51 -19.82
CA GLY A 279 5.01 13.04 -21.14
C GLY A 279 3.85 12.06 -21.07
N ILE A 280 2.81 12.31 -21.88
CA ILE A 280 1.58 11.50 -21.90
C ILE A 280 1.30 11.03 -23.32
N HIS A 281 1.03 9.73 -23.45
CA HIS A 281 0.66 9.14 -24.72
C HIS A 281 -0.45 8.10 -24.55
N THR A 282 -1.43 8.12 -25.46
CA THR A 282 -2.48 7.11 -25.54
C THR A 282 -2.25 6.24 -26.77
N GLY A 283 -2.18 4.92 -26.57
CA GLY A 283 -1.93 3.97 -27.65
C GLY A 283 -2.16 2.53 -27.24
N GLU A 284 -2.13 1.65 -28.22
CA GLU A 284 -2.37 0.22 -28.04
C GLU A 284 -1.10 -0.48 -27.58
N VAL A 285 -1.19 -1.22 -26.49
CA VAL A 285 -0.08 -1.95 -25.86
C VAL A 285 -0.52 -3.34 -25.42
N LEU A 286 0.46 -4.20 -25.16
CA LEU A 286 0.26 -5.42 -24.38
C LEU A 286 0.40 -5.04 -22.90
N VAL A 287 -0.64 -5.30 -22.09
CA VAL A 287 -0.64 -5.02 -20.64
C VAL A 287 -1.04 -6.27 -19.88
N GLY A 288 -0.33 -6.55 -18.81
CA GLY A 288 -0.54 -7.74 -17.98
C GLY A 288 0.72 -8.20 -17.27
N ASN A 289 0.65 -9.39 -16.68
CA ASN A 289 1.80 -10.01 -16.05
C ASN A 289 2.81 -10.45 -17.10
N VAL A 290 4.06 -10.03 -16.90
CA VAL A 290 5.22 -10.41 -17.71
C VAL A 290 6.34 -10.80 -16.77
N GLY A 291 6.86 -12.00 -16.93
CA GLY A 291 7.95 -12.45 -16.08
C GLY A 291 8.30 -13.92 -16.23
N THR A 292 8.78 -14.49 -15.15
CA THR A 292 9.22 -15.87 -15.00
C THR A 292 8.57 -16.49 -13.78
N ASP A 293 8.73 -17.79 -13.57
CA ASP A 293 8.25 -18.48 -12.36
C ASP A 293 8.82 -17.91 -11.05
N PHE A 294 9.89 -17.10 -11.14
CA PHE A 294 10.54 -16.49 -9.96
C PHE A 294 10.17 -15.05 -9.73
N ARG A 295 9.75 -14.32 -10.77
CA ARG A 295 9.43 -12.91 -10.68
C ARG A 295 8.49 -12.51 -11.82
N ASP A 296 7.31 -12.09 -11.45
CA ASP A 296 6.34 -11.45 -12.32
C ASP A 296 6.33 -9.93 -12.09
N GLN A 297 6.02 -9.21 -13.15
CA GLN A 297 5.73 -7.78 -13.10
C GLN A 297 4.49 -7.50 -13.93
N PHE A 298 3.49 -6.87 -13.31
CA PHE A 298 2.37 -6.32 -14.05
C PHE A 298 2.81 -5.01 -14.68
N THR A 299 2.79 -4.93 -16.02
CA THR A 299 3.31 -3.76 -16.76
C THR A 299 2.73 -3.68 -18.16
N ALA A 300 2.97 -2.57 -18.85
CA ALA A 300 2.67 -2.39 -20.26
C ALA A 300 3.94 -2.57 -21.12
N LEU A 301 3.78 -3.22 -22.27
CA LEU A 301 4.83 -3.46 -23.24
C LEU A 301 4.39 -2.99 -24.64
N GLY A 302 5.32 -2.42 -25.38
CA GLY A 302 5.11 -2.07 -26.78
C GLY A 302 5.77 -0.75 -27.18
N PRO A 303 5.73 -0.43 -28.48
CA PRO A 303 6.37 0.80 -28.99
C PRO A 303 5.74 2.07 -28.42
N HIS A 304 4.45 2.05 -28.08
CA HIS A 304 3.75 3.19 -27.49
C HIS A 304 4.25 3.54 -26.07
N VAL A 305 4.75 2.56 -25.29
CA VAL A 305 5.42 2.84 -24.00
C VAL A 305 6.70 3.65 -24.22
N ASN A 306 7.52 3.23 -25.20
CA ASN A 306 8.74 3.95 -25.56
C ASN A 306 8.44 5.34 -26.13
N PHE A 307 7.29 5.49 -26.80
CA PHE A 307 6.87 6.79 -27.31
C PHE A 307 6.53 7.75 -26.16
N ALA A 308 5.75 7.30 -25.17
CA ALA A 308 5.46 8.11 -23.98
C ALA A 308 6.74 8.58 -23.27
N ALA A 309 7.72 7.70 -23.10
CA ALA A 309 9.01 8.02 -22.51
C ALA A 309 9.80 9.07 -23.33
N ARG A 310 9.72 9.01 -24.66
CA ARG A 310 10.36 10.01 -25.54
C ARG A 310 9.68 11.37 -25.49
N ILE A 311 8.36 11.41 -25.32
CA ILE A 311 7.63 12.66 -25.10
C ILE A 311 8.07 13.29 -23.79
N GLU A 312 8.14 12.46 -22.73
CA GLU A 312 8.61 12.90 -21.42
C GLU A 312 10.02 13.48 -21.50
N ALA A 313 10.96 12.80 -22.18
CA ALA A 313 12.35 13.27 -22.32
C ALA A 313 12.47 14.64 -23.03
N ARG A 314 11.46 15.11 -23.76
CA ARG A 314 11.41 16.44 -24.38
C ARG A 314 10.79 17.51 -23.49
N ALA A 315 10.02 17.09 -22.47
CA ALA A 315 9.38 18.03 -21.57
C ALA A 315 10.41 18.78 -20.72
N GLN A 316 10.27 20.09 -20.64
CA GLN A 316 11.05 20.93 -19.74
C GLN A 316 10.47 20.93 -18.32
N ALA A 317 11.18 21.53 -17.38
CA ALA A 317 10.69 21.71 -16.00
C ALA A 317 9.33 22.45 -16.00
N GLY A 318 8.35 21.88 -15.34
CA GLY A 318 6.97 22.38 -15.27
C GLY A 318 6.13 22.11 -16.52
N GLN A 319 6.66 21.46 -17.56
CA GLN A 319 5.96 21.23 -18.82
C GLN A 319 5.28 19.85 -18.83
N ILE A 320 4.03 19.83 -19.33
CA ILE A 320 3.25 18.62 -19.57
C ILE A 320 3.01 18.52 -21.08
N LEU A 321 3.64 17.52 -21.72
CA LEU A 321 3.51 17.26 -23.15
C LEU A 321 2.59 16.06 -23.39
N VAL A 322 1.70 16.19 -24.36
CA VAL A 322 0.81 15.12 -24.81
C VAL A 322 1.03 14.83 -26.29
N SER A 323 0.83 13.58 -26.69
CA SER A 323 0.83 13.20 -28.10
C SER A 323 -0.46 13.64 -28.79
N GLN A 324 -0.45 13.66 -30.13
CA GLN A 324 -1.64 13.91 -30.95
C GLN A 324 -2.78 12.93 -30.66
N SER A 325 -2.47 11.65 -30.36
CA SER A 325 -3.51 10.65 -30.01
C SER A 325 -4.16 10.92 -28.65
N THR A 326 -3.42 11.47 -27.71
CA THR A 326 -3.95 11.91 -26.41
C THR A 326 -4.74 13.21 -26.58
N GLU A 327 -4.18 14.18 -27.32
CA GLU A 327 -4.84 15.46 -27.60
C GLU A 327 -6.22 15.26 -28.26
N ALA A 328 -6.33 14.38 -29.24
CA ALA A 328 -7.60 14.07 -29.92
C ALA A 328 -8.69 13.56 -28.96
N ARG A 329 -8.32 13.00 -27.81
CA ARG A 329 -9.24 12.51 -26.77
C ARG A 329 -9.62 13.57 -25.75
N VAL A 330 -8.69 14.45 -25.42
CA VAL A 330 -8.87 15.42 -24.31
C VAL A 330 -9.16 16.84 -24.79
N GLY A 331 -8.96 17.14 -26.07
CA GLY A 331 -8.95 18.51 -26.61
C GLY A 331 -10.25 19.27 -26.47
N ALA A 332 -11.39 18.59 -26.23
CA ALA A 332 -12.67 19.25 -25.93
C ALA A 332 -12.71 19.80 -24.48
N GLU A 333 -11.94 19.24 -23.54
CA GLU A 333 -12.00 19.56 -22.11
C GLU A 333 -10.70 20.19 -21.59
N VAL A 334 -9.59 20.00 -22.30
CA VAL A 334 -8.26 20.47 -21.90
C VAL A 334 -7.70 21.44 -22.91
N SER A 335 -7.31 22.63 -22.47
CA SER A 335 -6.64 23.61 -23.32
C SER A 335 -5.20 23.17 -23.61
N VAL A 336 -4.86 23.00 -24.88
CA VAL A 336 -3.54 22.61 -25.34
C VAL A 336 -3.01 23.57 -26.41
N THR A 337 -1.68 23.67 -26.54
CA THR A 337 -1.03 24.44 -27.59
C THR A 337 0.01 23.58 -28.31
N PRO A 338 0.23 23.76 -29.63
CA PRO A 338 1.27 23.03 -30.34
C PRO A 338 2.66 23.25 -29.70
N ALA A 339 3.39 22.14 -29.50
CA ALA A 339 4.69 22.14 -28.84
C ALA A 339 5.81 21.48 -29.69
N GLY A 340 5.60 21.40 -31.01
CA GLY A 340 6.55 20.82 -31.96
C GLY A 340 6.17 19.42 -32.43
N GLU A 341 7.13 18.74 -33.02
CA GLU A 341 6.97 17.40 -33.59
C GLU A 341 8.10 16.47 -33.11
N ILE A 342 7.80 15.18 -33.13
CA ILE A 342 8.76 14.11 -32.85
C ILE A 342 8.77 13.13 -34.02
N ASP A 343 9.96 12.93 -34.59
CA ASP A 343 10.17 12.04 -35.71
C ASP A 343 10.90 10.77 -35.27
N ASP A 344 10.93 9.76 -36.17
CA ASP A 344 11.74 8.55 -36.04
C ASP A 344 11.56 7.77 -34.73
N ILE A 345 10.32 7.47 -34.39
CA ILE A 345 10.07 6.54 -33.30
C ILE A 345 10.29 5.12 -33.81
N LYS A 346 11.21 4.40 -33.17
CA LYS A 346 11.50 3.00 -33.54
C LYS A 346 10.23 2.17 -33.55
N ASN A 347 9.91 1.57 -34.69
CA ASN A 347 8.71 0.76 -34.95
C ASN A 347 7.35 1.53 -34.98
N ILE A 348 7.36 2.85 -35.01
CA ILE A 348 6.18 3.68 -35.28
C ILE A 348 6.62 4.71 -36.32
N PRO A 349 6.37 4.46 -37.62
CA PRO A 349 6.79 5.36 -38.68
C PRO A 349 5.94 6.64 -38.70
N GLY A 350 6.56 7.78 -39.01
CA GLY A 350 5.90 9.06 -39.21
C GLY A 350 6.42 10.16 -38.29
N SER A 351 5.94 11.38 -38.54
CA SER A 351 6.11 12.54 -37.70
C SER A 351 4.86 12.75 -36.84
N PHE A 352 5.04 12.98 -35.55
CA PHE A 352 3.95 13.07 -34.58
C PHE A 352 3.97 14.41 -33.89
N ARG A 353 2.87 15.15 -34.01
CA ARG A 353 2.70 16.43 -33.31
C ARG A 353 2.59 16.23 -31.80
N LEU A 354 3.24 17.14 -31.09
CA LEU A 354 3.16 17.24 -29.64
C LEU A 354 2.40 18.52 -29.27
N PHE A 355 1.73 18.44 -28.14
CA PHE A 355 0.98 19.55 -27.59
C PHE A 355 1.34 19.75 -26.12
N GLU A 356 1.41 20.99 -25.70
CA GLU A 356 1.60 21.36 -24.31
C GLU A 356 0.25 21.64 -23.65
N VAL A 357 -0.01 21.02 -22.51
CA VAL A 357 -1.19 21.26 -21.68
C VAL A 357 -1.05 22.64 -21.02
N ARG A 358 -2.03 23.50 -21.27
CA ARG A 358 -2.16 24.79 -20.62
C ARG A 358 -3.06 24.69 -19.39
N ARG A 359 -2.86 25.60 -18.43
CA ARG A 359 -3.74 25.69 -17.24
C ARG A 359 -5.15 26.13 -17.63
#